data_19427228fe30fca2120986e37e5bc86d
#
_entry.id   19427228fe30fca2120986e37e5bc86d
#
_cell.length_a   1.000
_cell.length_b   1.000
_cell.length_c   1.000
_cell.angle_alpha   90.00
_cell.angle_beta   90.00
_cell.angle_gamma   90.00
#
_symmetry.space_group_name_H-M   'P 1'
#
loop_
_entity.id
_entity.type
_entity.pdbx_description
1 polymer ?
#
loop_
_entity_poly.entity_id
_entity_poly.type
_entity_poly.pdbx_seq_one_letter_code
_entity_poly.pdbx_strand_id
1 'polypeptide(L)'
;NILKEGRISPETASNIVRSSISGVIIDTPLETEASVIERNNFNPGTTIAVVAEMSRFRFKALVPEKYLKDIALQDTISLLFNAYDNLRTRAVVTKISSKGNAENGIMKYMFEAEFPVSENMPVIRSGYSATANMVIKQKKHTLSIDEKYILYENDSTYLYLLDTVTQQKTKQIINIGISDGNYVEVIKGISLKDKIVTNSTDK
;
A
#
# COMPACT_ATOMS: atom_id res chain seq x y z
N ASN A 1 -13.30 -20.62 -8.94
CA ASN A 1 -14.26 -21.02 -9.93
C ASN A 1 -13.89 -22.29 -10.63
N ILE A 2 -14.69 -23.20 -10.40
CA ILE A 2 -14.64 -24.62 -10.35
C ILE A 2 -15.17 -25.16 -11.68
N LEU A 3 -14.53 -26.20 -12.13
CA LEU A 3 -14.98 -27.22 -13.09
C LEU A 3 -16.37 -26.95 -13.69
N LYS A 4 -16.42 -26.56 -14.95
CA LYS A 4 -17.60 -26.72 -15.78
C LYS A 4 -17.71 -28.15 -16.24
N GLU A 5 -18.93 -28.68 -16.13
CA GLU A 5 -19.40 -29.98 -16.53
C GLU A 5 -18.73 -30.53 -17.78
N GLY A 6 -17.92 -31.58 -17.60
CA GLY A 6 -17.73 -32.56 -18.65
C GLY A 6 -18.90 -33.51 -18.58
N ARG A 7 -19.76 -33.54 -19.61
CA ARG A 7 -20.69 -34.66 -19.81
C ARG A 7 -19.86 -35.92 -20.04
N ILE A 8 -19.94 -36.81 -19.10
CA ILE A 8 -19.37 -38.17 -19.28
C ILE A 8 -20.40 -38.96 -20.10
N SER A 9 -20.12 -39.18 -21.37
CA SER A 9 -20.85 -40.20 -22.14
C SER A 9 -20.47 -41.57 -21.60
N PRO A 10 -21.39 -42.49 -21.45
CA PRO A 10 -21.13 -43.82 -20.87
C PRO A 10 -20.05 -44.65 -21.58
N GLU A 11 -19.69 -44.27 -22.83
CA GLU A 11 -18.71 -45.01 -23.65
C GLU A 11 -17.25 -44.56 -23.49
N THR A 12 -16.98 -43.46 -22.77
CA THR A 12 -15.61 -42.99 -22.49
C THR A 12 -15.53 -42.49 -21.07
N ALA A 13 -15.54 -43.37 -20.10
CA ALA A 13 -15.19 -43.06 -18.73
C ALA A 13 -13.73 -42.59 -18.68
N SER A 14 -13.50 -41.29 -18.77
CA SER A 14 -12.18 -40.72 -18.60
C SER A 14 -11.97 -40.38 -17.14
N ASN A 15 -11.00 -40.99 -16.49
CA ASN A 15 -10.56 -40.66 -15.14
C ASN A 15 -9.80 -39.33 -15.09
N ILE A 16 -9.79 -38.56 -16.19
CA ILE A 16 -9.04 -37.33 -16.32
C ILE A 16 -9.99 -36.14 -16.07
N VAL A 17 -9.73 -35.39 -15.01
CA VAL A 17 -10.39 -34.12 -14.73
C VAL A 17 -9.52 -33.00 -15.27
N ARG A 18 -10.10 -32.13 -16.12
CA ARG A 18 -9.40 -31.00 -16.72
C ARG A 18 -9.90 -29.69 -16.15
N SER A 19 -8.96 -28.78 -15.88
CA SER A 19 -9.30 -27.40 -15.51
C SER A 19 -9.92 -26.66 -16.71
N SER A 20 -10.93 -25.83 -16.43
CA SER A 20 -11.55 -24.93 -17.42
C SER A 20 -10.79 -23.63 -17.63
N ILE A 21 -9.78 -23.36 -16.79
CA ILE A 21 -8.94 -22.18 -16.85
C ILE A 21 -7.46 -22.58 -16.83
N SER A 22 -6.63 -21.76 -17.46
CA SER A 22 -5.18 -21.85 -17.32
C SER A 22 -4.76 -21.21 -16.00
N GLY A 23 -3.84 -21.82 -15.27
CA GLY A 23 -3.40 -21.29 -13.98
C GLY A 23 -2.55 -22.29 -13.20
N VAL A 24 -2.33 -21.96 -11.93
CA VAL A 24 -1.59 -22.78 -10.98
C VAL A 24 -2.56 -23.45 -10.01
N ILE A 25 -2.34 -24.71 -9.71
CA ILE A 25 -3.07 -25.40 -8.65
C ILE A 25 -2.62 -24.82 -7.32
N ILE A 26 -3.54 -24.19 -6.58
CA ILE A 26 -3.24 -23.55 -5.31
C ILE A 26 -3.68 -24.37 -4.10
N ASP A 27 -4.58 -25.32 -4.31
CA ASP A 27 -5.06 -26.23 -3.28
C ASP A 27 -5.55 -27.55 -3.88
N THR A 28 -5.34 -28.64 -3.16
CA THR A 28 -5.82 -29.99 -3.49
C THR A 28 -6.42 -30.62 -2.24
N PRO A 29 -7.65 -30.21 -1.85
CA PRO A 29 -8.26 -30.63 -0.59
C PRO A 29 -8.67 -32.11 -0.57
N LEU A 30 -8.68 -32.78 -1.72
CA LEU A 30 -9.06 -34.20 -1.85
C LEU A 30 -7.83 -35.08 -1.68
N GLU A 31 -7.89 -35.98 -0.73
CA GLU A 31 -6.88 -37.02 -0.53
C GLU A 31 -7.04 -38.17 -1.53
N THR A 32 -5.96 -38.91 -1.76
CA THR A 32 -5.99 -40.12 -2.60
C THR A 32 -6.98 -41.13 -2.03
N GLU A 33 -7.75 -41.81 -2.91
CA GLU A 33 -8.79 -42.81 -2.56
C GLU A 33 -10.06 -42.22 -1.90
N ALA A 34 -10.17 -40.90 -1.72
CA ALA A 34 -11.39 -40.30 -1.21
C ALA A 34 -12.54 -40.36 -2.21
N SER A 35 -13.75 -40.51 -1.69
CA SER A 35 -14.96 -40.56 -2.51
C SER A 35 -15.29 -39.17 -3.08
N VAL A 36 -15.63 -39.14 -4.36
CA VAL A 36 -16.04 -37.92 -5.07
C VAL A 36 -17.56 -37.94 -5.24
N ILE A 37 -18.20 -36.85 -4.81
CA ILE A 37 -19.64 -36.65 -4.95
C ILE A 37 -19.87 -35.67 -6.09
N GLU A 38 -20.71 -36.01 -7.04
CA GLU A 38 -21.09 -35.14 -8.13
C GLU A 38 -21.94 -33.95 -7.63
N ARG A 39 -21.73 -32.79 -8.22
CA ARG A 39 -22.52 -31.60 -7.92
C ARG A 39 -23.93 -31.75 -8.48
N ASN A 40 -24.94 -31.49 -7.66
CA ASN A 40 -26.33 -31.39 -8.05
C ASN A 40 -27.04 -30.21 -7.34
N ASN A 41 -28.35 -30.07 -7.55
CA ASN A 41 -29.14 -28.97 -6.96
C ASN A 41 -29.16 -28.96 -5.42
N PHE A 42 -28.84 -30.09 -4.79
CA PHE A 42 -28.88 -30.26 -3.33
C PHE A 42 -27.50 -30.42 -2.73
N ASN A 43 -26.45 -30.63 -3.55
CA ASN A 43 -25.11 -30.89 -3.08
C ASN A 43 -24.09 -30.10 -3.92
N PRO A 44 -23.20 -29.30 -3.26
CA PRO A 44 -22.18 -28.50 -3.96
C PRO A 44 -21.13 -29.34 -4.69
N GLY A 45 -21.08 -30.66 -4.43
CA GLY A 45 -20.08 -31.56 -4.98
C GLY A 45 -18.75 -31.51 -4.23
N THR A 46 -17.84 -32.45 -4.55
CA THR A 46 -16.50 -32.52 -3.96
C THR A 46 -15.53 -31.64 -4.73
N THR A 47 -14.80 -30.77 -4.02
CA THR A 47 -13.71 -29.98 -4.61
C THR A 47 -12.47 -30.86 -4.75
N ILE A 48 -12.02 -31.12 -5.98
CA ILE A 48 -10.83 -31.93 -6.26
C ILE A 48 -9.57 -31.10 -6.20
N ALA A 49 -9.59 -29.93 -6.85
CA ALA A 49 -8.49 -28.98 -6.87
C ALA A 49 -9.01 -27.55 -7.06
N VAL A 50 -8.25 -26.60 -6.58
CA VAL A 50 -8.51 -25.18 -6.81
C VAL A 50 -7.39 -24.62 -7.69
N VAL A 51 -7.78 -24.08 -8.85
CA VAL A 51 -6.87 -23.48 -9.81
C VAL A 51 -7.07 -21.96 -9.81
N ALA A 52 -5.99 -21.21 -9.73
CA ALA A 52 -6.01 -19.75 -9.79
C ALA A 52 -5.11 -19.22 -10.90
N GLU A 53 -5.59 -18.20 -11.59
CA GLU A 53 -4.76 -17.37 -12.46
C GLU A 53 -3.86 -16.49 -11.59
N MET A 54 -2.54 -16.58 -11.82
CA MET A 54 -1.53 -15.90 -10.98
C MET A 54 -0.90 -14.68 -11.67
N SER A 55 -1.54 -14.15 -12.71
CA SER A 55 -1.05 -12.96 -13.44
C SER A 55 -1.23 -11.66 -12.66
N ARG A 56 -2.20 -11.63 -11.75
CA ARG A 56 -2.53 -10.46 -10.92
C ARG A 56 -2.84 -10.87 -9.50
N PHE A 57 -2.43 -10.03 -8.56
CA PHE A 57 -2.81 -10.15 -7.16
C PHE A 57 -3.58 -8.93 -6.70
N ARG A 58 -4.39 -9.15 -5.69
CA ARG A 58 -5.15 -8.12 -5.01
C ARG A 58 -4.65 -7.98 -3.58
N PHE A 59 -4.15 -6.80 -3.27
CA PHE A 59 -3.80 -6.39 -1.93
C PHE A 59 -5.04 -5.84 -1.23
N LYS A 60 -5.26 -6.24 0.02
CA LYS A 60 -6.36 -5.73 0.87
C LYS A 60 -5.78 -5.17 2.15
N ALA A 61 -6.22 -3.97 2.52
CA ALA A 61 -5.82 -3.36 3.77
C ALA A 61 -6.97 -2.58 4.40
N LEU A 62 -6.86 -2.39 5.72
CA LEU A 62 -7.76 -1.53 6.48
C LEU A 62 -7.07 -0.20 6.75
N VAL A 63 -7.76 0.89 6.48
CA VAL A 63 -7.28 2.24 6.69
C VAL A 63 -8.20 2.96 7.69
N PRO A 64 -7.66 3.65 8.71
CA PRO A 64 -8.44 4.47 9.62
C PRO A 64 -9.15 5.61 8.87
N GLU A 65 -10.37 5.96 9.32
CA GLU A 65 -11.23 6.98 8.71
C GLU A 65 -10.51 8.31 8.44
N LYS A 66 -9.65 8.76 9.36
CA LYS A 66 -8.92 10.02 9.24
C LYS A 66 -8.05 10.14 7.99
N TYR A 67 -7.62 9.00 7.43
CA TYR A 67 -6.78 8.96 6.21
C TYR A 67 -7.58 8.64 4.95
N LEU A 68 -8.87 8.25 5.09
CA LEU A 68 -9.69 7.83 3.94
C LEU A 68 -9.88 8.94 2.91
N LYS A 69 -9.99 10.19 3.37
CA LYS A 69 -10.12 11.38 2.50
C LYS A 69 -8.93 11.60 1.55
N ASP A 70 -7.78 11.04 1.92
CA ASP A 70 -6.53 11.22 1.19
C ASP A 70 -6.26 10.06 0.20
N ILE A 71 -7.21 9.11 0.09
CA ILE A 71 -7.11 7.93 -0.78
C ILE A 71 -8.23 7.98 -1.82
N ALA A 72 -7.87 7.92 -3.09
CA ALA A 72 -8.82 7.87 -4.19
C ALA A 72 -8.68 6.60 -5.04
N LEU A 73 -9.73 6.29 -5.81
CA LEU A 73 -9.64 5.26 -6.85
C LEU A 73 -8.61 5.69 -7.88
N GLN A 74 -7.85 4.71 -8.41
CA GLN A 74 -6.75 4.89 -9.35
C GLN A 74 -5.47 5.48 -8.73
N ASP A 75 -5.43 5.75 -7.44
CA ASP A 75 -4.17 6.10 -6.78
C ASP A 75 -3.17 4.96 -6.88
N THR A 76 -1.91 5.33 -7.06
CA THR A 76 -0.80 4.38 -7.08
C THR A 76 -0.15 4.31 -5.71
N ILE A 77 -0.07 3.11 -5.16
CA ILE A 77 0.61 2.81 -3.91
C ILE A 77 1.84 1.95 -4.14
N SER A 78 2.82 2.06 -3.28
CA SER A 78 3.98 1.18 -3.25
C SER A 78 3.78 0.09 -2.19
N LEU A 79 3.86 -1.17 -2.59
CA LEU A 79 3.80 -2.32 -1.71
C LEU A 79 5.21 -2.84 -1.43
N LEU A 80 5.54 -3.03 -0.17
CA LEU A 80 6.76 -3.71 0.30
C LEU A 80 6.35 -5.03 0.91
N PHE A 81 6.81 -6.15 0.34
CA PHE A 81 6.47 -7.48 0.82
C PHE A 81 7.33 -7.89 2.02
N ASN A 82 6.67 -8.36 3.09
CA ASN A 82 7.39 -8.77 4.30
C ASN A 82 8.14 -10.10 4.14
N ALA A 83 7.74 -10.91 3.15
CA ALA A 83 8.37 -12.21 2.85
C ALA A 83 9.70 -12.09 2.08
N TYR A 84 10.04 -10.91 1.59
CA TYR A 84 11.21 -10.67 0.75
C TYR A 84 11.92 -9.39 1.15
N ASP A 85 13.24 -9.46 1.26
CA ASP A 85 14.06 -8.26 1.49
C ASP A 85 13.97 -7.33 0.28
N ASN A 86 13.45 -6.12 0.50
CA ASN A 86 13.37 -5.06 -0.51
C ASN A 86 12.50 -5.31 -1.75
N LEU A 87 11.67 -6.37 -1.78
CA LEU A 87 10.72 -6.54 -2.88
C LEU A 87 9.63 -5.46 -2.81
N ARG A 88 9.67 -4.54 -3.77
CA ARG A 88 8.68 -3.48 -3.93
C ARG A 88 7.96 -3.61 -5.25
N THR A 89 6.66 -3.36 -5.25
CA THR A 89 5.86 -3.24 -6.46
C THR A 89 4.89 -2.09 -6.36
N ARG A 90 4.38 -1.64 -7.51
CA ARG A 90 3.32 -0.64 -7.57
C ARG A 90 1.98 -1.33 -7.70
N ALA A 91 1.01 -0.88 -6.94
CA ALA A 91 -0.37 -1.32 -7.04
C ALA A 91 -1.30 -0.12 -7.26
N VAL A 92 -2.40 -0.34 -7.94
CA VAL A 92 -3.41 0.68 -8.23
C VAL A 92 -4.64 0.40 -7.37
N VAL A 93 -5.13 1.42 -6.67
CA VAL A 93 -6.34 1.32 -5.85
C VAL A 93 -7.55 1.11 -6.76
N THR A 94 -8.21 -0.03 -6.63
CA THR A 94 -9.36 -0.41 -7.48
C THR A 94 -10.68 -0.35 -6.75
N LYS A 95 -10.66 -0.40 -5.41
CA LYS A 95 -11.88 -0.38 -4.61
C LYS A 95 -11.64 0.23 -3.24
N ILE A 96 -12.60 1.03 -2.80
CA ILE A 96 -12.68 1.56 -1.44
C ILE A 96 -14.07 1.21 -0.91
N SER A 97 -14.13 0.56 0.27
CA SER A 97 -15.41 0.17 0.89
C SER A 97 -16.16 1.40 1.37
N SER A 98 -17.45 1.46 1.08
CA SER A 98 -18.35 2.48 1.64
C SER A 98 -18.80 2.15 3.08
N LYS A 99 -18.54 0.91 3.54
CA LYS A 99 -18.87 0.47 4.90
C LYS A 99 -17.59 0.32 5.72
N GLY A 100 -17.52 1.04 6.83
CA GLY A 100 -16.49 0.89 7.83
C GLY A 100 -16.84 -0.20 8.84
N ASN A 101 -15.81 -0.76 9.46
CA ASN A 101 -15.91 -1.67 10.58
C ASN A 101 -15.15 -1.07 11.77
N ALA A 102 -15.78 -1.07 12.95
CA ALA A 102 -15.11 -0.65 14.17
C ALA A 102 -14.18 -1.77 14.68
N GLU A 103 -12.91 -1.43 14.86
CA GLU A 103 -11.92 -2.32 15.46
C GLU A 103 -11.15 -1.57 16.53
N ASN A 104 -11.22 -2.06 17.77
CA ASN A 104 -10.62 -1.41 18.95
C ASN A 104 -11.03 0.07 19.12
N GLY A 105 -12.30 0.40 18.85
CA GLY A 105 -12.82 1.76 18.97
C GLY A 105 -12.44 2.71 17.81
N ILE A 106 -11.73 2.22 16.81
CA ILE A 106 -11.34 3.00 15.63
C ILE A 106 -12.13 2.50 14.43
N MET A 107 -12.80 3.43 13.73
CA MET A 107 -13.47 3.12 12.47
C MET A 107 -12.43 2.95 11.36
N LYS A 108 -12.46 1.77 10.73
CA LYS A 108 -11.54 1.41 9.62
C LYS A 108 -12.35 1.03 8.38
N TYR A 109 -11.82 1.36 7.22
CA TYR A 109 -12.39 1.06 5.91
C TYR A 109 -11.45 0.18 5.13
N MET A 110 -12.01 -0.83 4.46
CA MET A 110 -11.22 -1.69 3.58
C MET A 110 -11.00 -1.01 2.24
N PHE A 111 -9.76 -1.04 1.75
CA PHE A 111 -9.47 -0.75 0.35
C PHE A 111 -8.74 -1.92 -0.30
N GLU A 112 -8.90 -2.02 -1.62
CA GLU A 112 -8.25 -3.04 -2.43
C GLU A 112 -7.41 -2.35 -3.50
N ALA A 113 -6.21 -2.86 -3.72
CA ALA A 113 -5.33 -2.42 -4.80
C ALA A 113 -4.82 -3.63 -5.59
N GLU A 114 -4.75 -3.50 -6.90
CA GLU A 114 -4.30 -4.57 -7.79
C GLU A 114 -2.92 -4.27 -8.35
N PHE A 115 -2.12 -5.33 -8.48
CA PHE A 115 -0.81 -5.27 -9.11
C PHE A 115 -0.57 -6.48 -10.00
N PRO A 116 0.08 -6.31 -11.16
CA PRO A 116 0.47 -7.41 -12.01
C PRO A 116 1.71 -8.13 -11.45
N VAL A 117 1.82 -9.41 -11.70
CA VAL A 117 3.04 -10.18 -11.48
C VAL A 117 3.86 -10.16 -12.76
N SER A 118 5.09 -9.68 -12.68
CA SER A 118 6.02 -9.74 -13.81
C SER A 118 6.87 -11.02 -13.73
N GLU A 119 7.36 -11.49 -14.87
CA GLU A 119 8.20 -12.70 -14.97
C GLU A 119 9.47 -12.67 -14.10
N ASN A 120 9.97 -11.48 -13.81
CA ASN A 120 11.17 -11.28 -12.99
C ASN A 120 10.86 -11.17 -11.49
N MET A 121 9.60 -11.27 -11.08
CA MET A 121 9.25 -11.25 -9.66
C MET A 121 9.42 -12.66 -9.05
N PRO A 122 9.87 -12.74 -7.80
CA PRO A 122 9.85 -14.00 -7.08
C PRO A 122 8.41 -14.48 -6.91
N VAL A 123 8.24 -15.77 -6.62
CA VAL A 123 6.92 -16.38 -6.48
C VAL A 123 6.15 -15.76 -5.31
N ILE A 124 5.13 -14.98 -5.62
CA ILE A 124 4.22 -14.42 -4.61
C ILE A 124 3.10 -15.41 -4.37
N ARG A 125 2.83 -15.71 -3.10
CA ARG A 125 1.75 -16.62 -2.69
C ARG A 125 0.57 -15.83 -2.12
N SER A 126 -0.63 -16.36 -2.32
CA SER A 126 -1.82 -15.85 -1.64
C SER A 126 -1.61 -15.92 -0.12
N GLY A 127 -2.03 -14.87 0.61
CA GLY A 127 -1.82 -14.77 2.05
C GLY A 127 -0.51 -14.08 2.47
N TYR A 128 0.38 -13.72 1.55
CA TYR A 128 1.56 -12.93 1.90
C TYR A 128 1.14 -11.54 2.39
N SER A 129 1.80 -11.08 3.44
CA SER A 129 1.63 -9.72 3.95
C SER A 129 2.55 -8.73 3.27
N ALA A 130 2.07 -7.51 3.11
CA ALA A 130 2.84 -6.40 2.57
C ALA A 130 2.49 -5.10 3.30
N THR A 131 3.45 -4.19 3.36
CA THR A 131 3.26 -2.82 3.84
C THR A 131 2.97 -1.92 2.66
N ALA A 132 1.84 -1.20 2.73
CA ALA A 132 1.48 -0.20 1.72
C ALA A 132 2.01 1.18 2.11
N ASN A 133 2.71 1.83 1.19
CA ASN A 133 3.15 3.20 1.31
C ASN A 133 2.47 4.04 0.23
N MET A 134 1.81 5.10 0.65
CA MET A 134 1.14 6.05 -0.23
C MET A 134 1.71 7.44 0.01
N VAL A 135 2.03 8.13 -1.08
CA VAL A 135 2.44 9.54 -1.01
C VAL A 135 1.19 10.40 -1.13
N ILE A 136 0.70 10.91 -0.01
CA ILE A 136 -0.54 11.71 0.05
C ILE A 136 -0.35 13.11 -0.53
N LYS A 137 0.81 13.71 -0.26
CA LYS A 137 1.16 15.05 -0.76
C LYS A 137 2.61 15.06 -1.21
N GLN A 138 2.87 15.66 -2.34
CA GLN A 138 4.21 15.86 -2.86
C GLN A 138 4.32 17.26 -3.47
N LYS A 139 5.36 18.00 -3.10
CA LYS A 139 5.78 19.18 -3.83
C LYS A 139 7.20 18.98 -4.36
N LYS A 140 7.40 19.37 -5.61
CA LYS A 140 8.71 19.34 -6.27
C LYS A 140 9.25 20.75 -6.35
N HIS A 141 10.57 20.89 -6.29
CA HIS A 141 11.26 22.17 -6.44
C HIS A 141 10.83 23.23 -5.42
N THR A 142 10.60 22.82 -4.18
CA THR A 142 10.28 23.74 -3.08
C THR A 142 11.52 23.94 -2.19
N LEU A 143 11.60 25.13 -1.59
CA LEU A 143 12.60 25.39 -0.56
C LEU A 143 12.23 24.62 0.69
N SER A 144 13.12 23.76 1.17
CA SER A 144 12.91 22.97 2.37
C SER A 144 14.09 23.10 3.32
N ILE A 145 13.82 23.01 4.60
CA ILE A 145 14.83 23.06 5.67
C ILE A 145 14.58 21.89 6.63
N ASP A 146 15.63 21.47 7.30
CA ASP A 146 15.56 20.47 8.37
C ASP A 146 14.69 21.02 9.52
N GLU A 147 13.73 20.23 9.99
CA GLU A 147 12.74 20.63 11.00
C GLU A 147 13.38 21.07 12.32
N LYS A 148 14.59 20.59 12.64
CA LYS A 148 15.34 20.97 13.84
C LYS A 148 15.69 22.47 13.94
N TYR A 149 15.66 23.20 12.82
CA TYR A 149 15.90 24.65 12.81
C TYR A 149 14.66 25.49 13.07
N ILE A 150 13.48 24.86 13.08
CA ILE A 150 12.20 25.53 13.21
C ILE A 150 11.84 25.66 14.69
N LEU A 151 11.45 26.84 15.06
CA LEU A 151 11.00 27.19 16.41
C LEU A 151 9.56 27.72 16.35
N TYR A 152 8.78 27.39 17.37
CA TYR A 152 7.38 27.78 17.49
C TYR A 152 7.21 28.65 18.72
N GLU A 153 6.56 29.81 18.57
CA GLU A 153 6.23 30.71 19.66
C GLU A 153 4.91 31.42 19.36
N ASN A 154 3.92 31.31 20.25
CA ASN A 154 2.64 32.06 20.17
C ASN A 154 2.03 32.08 18.76
N ASP A 155 1.72 30.94 18.18
CA ASP A 155 1.18 30.79 16.82
C ASP A 155 2.10 31.24 15.67
N SER A 156 3.32 31.64 15.96
CA SER A 156 4.31 32.05 14.96
C SER A 156 5.40 30.99 14.81
N THR A 157 5.77 30.77 13.57
CA THR A 157 6.89 29.90 13.23
C THR A 157 8.07 30.74 12.80
N TYR A 158 9.24 30.46 13.35
CA TYR A 158 10.44 31.25 13.06
C TYR A 158 11.71 30.40 13.12
N LEU A 159 12.79 30.96 12.62
CA LEU A 159 14.14 30.43 12.72
C LEU A 159 15.15 31.56 12.93
N TYR A 160 16.40 31.21 13.16
CA TYR A 160 17.49 32.18 13.26
C TYR A 160 18.32 32.16 11.97
N LEU A 161 18.50 33.38 11.42
CA LEU A 161 19.43 33.64 10.32
C LEU A 161 20.72 34.23 10.88
N LEU A 162 21.86 33.86 10.30
CA LEU A 162 23.16 34.45 10.59
C LEU A 162 23.48 35.47 9.51
N ASP A 163 23.63 36.73 9.90
CA ASP A 163 24.23 37.72 9.04
C ASP A 163 25.72 37.42 8.89
N THR A 164 26.15 37.18 7.67
CA THR A 164 27.53 36.77 7.36
C THR A 164 28.56 37.90 7.54
N VAL A 165 28.10 39.15 7.54
CA VAL A 165 28.95 40.34 7.71
C VAL A 165 29.10 40.70 9.19
N THR A 166 27.98 40.84 9.89
CA THR A 166 27.95 41.28 11.29
C THR A 166 28.09 40.10 12.28
N GLN A 167 27.98 38.85 11.82
CA GLN A 167 27.95 37.64 12.65
C GLN A 167 26.83 37.63 13.70
N GLN A 168 25.82 38.46 13.52
CA GLN A 168 24.67 38.52 14.41
C GLN A 168 23.58 37.54 14.00
N LYS A 169 22.93 36.93 14.99
CA LYS A 169 21.73 36.09 14.80
C LYS A 169 20.49 36.97 14.81
N THR A 170 19.66 36.85 13.81
CA THR A 170 18.36 37.55 13.71
C THR A 170 17.22 36.54 13.64
N LYS A 171 16.18 36.83 14.44
CA LYS A 171 14.92 36.05 14.41
C LYS A 171 14.15 36.38 13.13
N GLN A 172 13.89 35.36 12.30
CA GLN A 172 13.14 35.50 11.05
C GLN A 172 11.86 34.72 11.13
N ILE A 173 10.71 35.38 11.00
CA ILE A 173 9.40 34.72 10.89
C ILE A 173 9.29 34.10 9.51
N ILE A 174 8.80 32.85 9.46
CA ILE A 174 8.63 32.08 8.25
C ILE A 174 7.22 31.51 8.15
N ASN A 175 6.76 31.28 6.90
CA ASN A 175 5.56 30.52 6.64
C ASN A 175 5.97 29.13 6.13
N ILE A 176 5.51 28.11 6.80
CA ILE A 176 5.81 26.72 6.47
C ILE A 176 4.67 26.06 5.72
N GLY A 177 4.98 25.02 4.96
CA GLY A 177 4.03 24.21 4.20
C GLY A 177 3.97 22.77 4.68
N ILE A 178 4.15 21.82 3.76
CA ILE A 178 4.15 20.39 4.08
C ILE A 178 5.44 20.00 4.79
N SER A 179 5.33 19.01 5.71
CA SER A 179 6.47 18.36 6.37
C SER A 179 6.42 16.86 6.13
N ASP A 180 7.59 16.22 6.06
CA ASP A 180 7.75 14.77 6.05
C ASP A 180 8.27 14.20 7.39
N GLY A 181 8.39 15.10 8.41
CA GLY A 181 8.93 14.76 9.72
C GLY A 181 10.44 14.94 9.86
N ASN A 182 11.17 15.18 8.76
CA ASN A 182 12.58 15.53 8.74
C ASN A 182 12.80 16.91 8.13
N TYR A 183 12.10 17.17 7.02
CA TYR A 183 12.18 18.42 6.27
C TYR A 183 10.83 19.11 6.20
N VAL A 184 10.83 20.43 6.30
CA VAL A 184 9.64 21.27 6.18
C VAL A 184 9.80 22.21 5.01
N GLU A 185 8.75 22.31 4.20
CA GLU A 185 8.67 23.33 3.15
C GLU A 185 8.62 24.72 3.76
N VAL A 186 9.39 25.64 3.22
CA VAL A 186 9.27 27.07 3.53
C VAL A 186 8.65 27.80 2.36
N ILE A 187 7.43 28.34 2.59
CA ILE A 187 6.67 29.06 1.57
C ILE A 187 7.16 30.48 1.43
N LYS A 188 7.48 31.13 2.57
CA LYS A 188 7.93 32.53 2.64
C LYS A 188 8.83 32.75 3.86
N GLY A 189 9.69 33.74 3.75
CA GLY A 189 10.49 34.26 4.87
C GLY A 189 11.98 34.07 4.74
N ILE A 190 12.44 33.17 3.88
CA ILE A 190 13.86 32.91 3.60
C ILE A 190 14.13 32.72 2.12
N SER A 191 15.41 32.81 1.76
CA SER A 191 15.92 32.55 0.41
C SER A 191 17.06 31.52 0.43
N LEU A 192 17.46 31.01 -0.74
CA LEU A 192 18.57 30.04 -0.86
C LEU A 192 19.93 30.58 -0.41
N LYS A 193 20.06 31.89 -0.28
CA LYS A 193 21.32 32.55 0.12
C LYS A 193 21.44 32.74 1.63
N ASP A 194 20.34 32.58 2.36
CA ASP A 194 20.30 32.81 3.78
C ASP A 194 20.99 31.67 4.54
N LYS A 195 21.76 32.04 5.55
CA LYS A 195 22.45 31.07 6.41
C LYS A 195 21.65 30.84 7.68
N ILE A 196 21.10 29.62 7.80
CA ILE A 196 20.32 29.23 8.96
C ILE A 196 21.22 28.68 10.06
N VAL A 197 20.94 29.03 11.28
CA VAL A 197 21.68 28.60 12.47
C VAL A 197 20.75 28.11 13.57
N THR A 198 21.24 27.23 14.41
CA THR A 198 20.52 26.77 15.60
C THR A 198 20.47 27.85 16.67
N ASN A 199 19.49 27.73 17.56
CA ASN A 199 19.38 28.64 18.73
C ASN A 199 20.39 28.32 19.83
N SER A 200 21.21 27.26 19.68
CA SER A 200 22.23 26.95 20.68
C SER A 200 23.19 28.11 20.82
N THR A 201 23.14 28.71 21.95
CA THR A 201 24.23 29.54 22.50
C THR A 201 25.32 28.56 22.91
N ASP A 202 26.21 28.20 21.97
CA ASP A 202 27.45 27.54 22.38
C ASP A 202 28.21 28.52 23.28
N LYS A 203 28.30 28.14 24.56
CA LYS A 203 29.26 28.70 25.49
C LYS A 203 30.63 28.11 25.20
#